data_295f882180082ca772ce458165388c98
#
_entry.id   295f882180082ca772ce458165388c98
#
_cell.length_a   1.000
_cell.length_b   1.000
_cell.length_c   1.000
_cell.angle_alpha   90.00
_cell.angle_beta   90.00
_cell.angle_gamma   90.00
#
_symmetry.space_group_name_H-M   'P 1'
#
loop_
_entity.id
_entity.type
_entity.pdbx_description
1 polymer ?
#
loop_
_entity_poly.entity_id
_entity_poly.type
_entity_poly.pdbx_seq_one_letter_code
_entity_poly.pdbx_strand_id
1 'polypeptide(L)'
;MKHNLKYLVPAAAVTTLFLVGCGDDDVVEAAAADYPCEGTTGNEALLGGSWKLTKEDGATISGSLFTDADGDQYTYSLIYAFECGGDFDIKQILIYTDDDQNPLIYNYEGKWDFNSADETIDINWENDFDDVYEWDFDIESVSETTLKGTLYTEADTLAREFEKL
;
A
#
# COMPACT_ATOMS: atom_id res chain seq x y z
N MET A 1 28.04 3.36 -11.68
CA MET A 1 27.82 2.61 -10.43
C MET A 1 26.43 2.01 -10.51
N LYS A 2 26.24 0.72 -10.25
CA LYS A 2 24.94 0.06 -10.40
C LYS A 2 24.12 0.38 -9.17
N HIS A 3 23.07 1.21 -9.32
CA HIS A 3 22.15 1.52 -8.26
C HIS A 3 21.24 0.32 -8.04
N ASN A 4 21.40 -0.35 -6.89
CA ASN A 4 20.45 -1.33 -6.42
C ASN A 4 19.29 -0.59 -5.75
N LEU A 5 18.41 -0.01 -6.54
CA LEU A 5 17.06 0.30 -6.08
C LEU A 5 16.31 -1.03 -6.09
N LYS A 6 16.28 -1.72 -4.98
CA LYS A 6 15.73 -3.08 -4.86
C LYS A 6 14.23 -3.18 -5.06
N TYR A 7 13.55 -2.08 -5.39
CA TYR A 7 12.09 -2.03 -5.49
C TYR A 7 11.55 -1.21 -6.68
N LEU A 8 12.36 -1.01 -7.74
CA LEU A 8 11.88 -0.36 -8.95
C LEU A 8 11.62 -1.42 -10.03
N VAL A 9 10.38 -1.83 -10.14
CA VAL A 9 9.87 -2.63 -11.25
C VAL A 9 9.18 -1.70 -12.23
N PRO A 10 9.55 -1.67 -13.52
CA PRO A 10 8.88 -0.84 -14.50
C PRO A 10 7.48 -1.38 -14.80
N ALA A 11 6.49 -0.52 -14.64
CA ALA A 11 5.10 -0.80 -14.94
C ALA A 11 4.89 -1.10 -16.43
N ALA A 12 4.33 -2.25 -16.75
CA ALA A 12 3.70 -2.50 -18.04
C ALA A 12 2.25 -2.03 -17.99
N ALA A 13 1.89 -1.14 -18.92
CA ALA A 13 0.59 -0.51 -18.99
C ALA A 13 -0.52 -1.53 -19.31
N VAL A 14 -1.43 -1.76 -18.39
CA VAL A 14 -2.76 -2.30 -18.69
C VAL A 14 -3.71 -1.12 -18.87
N THR A 15 -4.09 -0.89 -20.12
CA THR A 15 -5.00 0.17 -20.53
C THR A 15 -6.43 -0.24 -20.21
N THR A 16 -6.96 0.18 -19.09
CA THR A 16 -8.41 0.24 -18.88
C THR A 16 -8.90 1.65 -19.18
N LEU A 17 -9.73 1.76 -20.22
CA LEU A 17 -10.35 3.00 -20.66
C LEU A 17 -11.34 3.48 -19.59
N PHE A 18 -10.99 4.53 -18.86
CA PHE A 18 -11.98 5.35 -18.15
C PHE A 18 -12.07 6.72 -18.81
N LEU A 19 -13.30 7.11 -19.07
CA LEU A 19 -13.69 8.34 -19.73
C LEU A 19 -13.22 9.57 -18.93
N VAL A 20 -12.46 10.41 -19.62
CA VAL A 20 -11.91 11.65 -19.13
C VAL A 20 -13.04 12.67 -18.89
N GLY A 21 -13.18 13.10 -17.64
CA GLY A 21 -13.76 14.38 -17.28
C GLY A 21 -12.63 15.32 -16.87
N CYS A 22 -12.45 16.43 -17.56
CA CYS A 22 -11.51 17.48 -17.20
C CYS A 22 -11.94 18.20 -15.92
N GLY A 23 -11.03 18.32 -14.96
CA GLY A 23 -11.15 19.28 -13.86
C GLY A 23 -10.50 18.82 -12.57
N ASP A 24 -9.43 19.53 -12.17
CA ASP A 24 -8.88 19.72 -10.83
C ASP A 24 -8.58 18.48 -9.95
N ASP A 25 -7.30 18.35 -9.61
CA ASP A 25 -6.72 17.67 -8.42
C ASP A 25 -7.44 16.40 -7.90
N ASP A 26 -7.89 15.53 -8.79
CA ASP A 26 -8.45 14.24 -8.40
C ASP A 26 -7.32 13.26 -8.07
N VAL A 27 -6.95 13.25 -6.79
CA VAL A 27 -6.49 12.02 -6.14
C VAL A 27 -7.56 10.99 -6.48
N VAL A 28 -7.24 10.04 -7.35
CA VAL A 28 -8.16 8.95 -7.71
C VAL A 28 -8.51 8.25 -6.40
N GLU A 29 -9.68 8.60 -5.89
CA GLU A 29 -10.32 7.85 -4.83
C GLU A 29 -10.42 6.41 -5.33
N ALA A 30 -9.67 5.50 -4.74
CA ALA A 30 -9.88 4.08 -4.97
C ALA A 30 -11.37 3.85 -4.67
N ALA A 31 -12.11 3.32 -5.63
CA ALA A 31 -13.52 3.07 -5.46
C ALA A 31 -13.70 2.34 -4.14
N ALA A 32 -14.42 2.98 -3.21
CA ALA A 32 -14.74 2.38 -1.92
C ALA A 32 -15.51 1.11 -2.21
N ALA A 33 -14.85 -0.04 -2.08
CA ALA A 33 -15.55 -1.29 -2.07
C ALA A 33 -16.57 -1.25 -0.92
N ASP A 34 -17.73 -1.88 -1.10
CA ASP A 34 -18.78 -1.94 -0.07
C ASP A 34 -18.24 -2.70 1.17
N TYR A 35 -17.70 -1.96 2.15
CA TYR A 35 -17.23 -2.49 3.43
C TYR A 35 -18.24 -2.19 4.54
N PRO A 36 -18.42 -3.05 5.54
CA PRO A 36 -17.71 -4.32 5.75
C PRO A 36 -18.14 -5.43 4.80
N CYS A 37 -17.21 -6.35 4.50
CA CYS A 37 -17.48 -7.51 3.66
C CYS A 37 -18.59 -8.38 4.26
N GLU A 38 -19.51 -8.87 3.45
CA GLU A 38 -20.62 -9.70 3.90
C GLU A 38 -20.09 -10.98 4.59
N GLY A 39 -20.50 -11.18 5.84
CA GLY A 39 -20.11 -12.37 6.61
C GLY A 39 -18.88 -12.20 7.49
N THR A 40 -18.11 -11.12 7.33
CA THR A 40 -16.97 -10.83 8.20
C THR A 40 -17.39 -10.24 9.54
N THR A 41 -16.66 -10.51 10.61
CA THR A 41 -16.91 -10.01 11.96
C THR A 41 -15.62 -9.63 12.69
N GLY A 42 -15.72 -8.82 13.75
CA GLY A 42 -14.57 -8.47 14.57
C GLY A 42 -13.53 -7.65 13.79
N ASN A 43 -12.25 -7.97 13.95
CA ASN A 43 -11.13 -7.25 13.34
C ASN A 43 -11.13 -7.38 11.82
N GLU A 44 -11.50 -8.54 11.28
CA GLU A 44 -11.61 -8.75 9.84
C GLU A 44 -12.56 -7.75 9.17
N ALA A 45 -13.72 -7.49 9.79
CA ALA A 45 -14.68 -6.50 9.27
C ALA A 45 -14.14 -5.07 9.27
N LEU A 46 -13.19 -4.76 10.16
CA LEU A 46 -12.56 -3.45 10.23
C LEU A 46 -11.43 -3.28 9.22
N LEU A 47 -10.78 -4.39 8.82
CA LEU A 47 -9.64 -4.37 7.89
C LEU A 47 -10.03 -3.92 6.49
N GLY A 48 -11.19 -4.32 6.00
CA GLY A 48 -11.62 -3.99 4.66
C GLY A 48 -11.53 -2.51 4.33
N GLY A 49 -11.07 -2.17 3.12
CA GLY A 49 -10.89 -0.82 2.61
C GLY A 49 -9.45 -0.43 2.37
N SER A 50 -9.25 0.86 2.08
CA SER A 50 -7.93 1.39 1.76
C SER A 50 -7.28 2.05 2.98
N TRP A 51 -6.00 1.76 3.18
CA TRP A 51 -5.19 2.16 4.32
C TRP A 51 -3.91 2.85 3.87
N LYS A 52 -3.75 4.12 4.22
CA LYS A 52 -2.56 4.90 3.90
C LYS A 52 -1.54 4.81 5.03
N LEU A 53 -0.30 4.45 4.70
CA LEU A 53 0.81 4.45 5.65
C LEU A 53 1.08 5.86 6.17
N THR A 54 1.06 6.03 7.49
CA THR A 54 1.36 7.30 8.16
C THR A 54 2.68 7.29 8.89
N LYS A 55 3.07 6.12 9.47
CA LYS A 55 4.34 5.95 10.16
C LYS A 55 4.95 4.59 9.88
N GLU A 56 6.29 4.54 9.87
CA GLU A 56 7.11 3.33 9.80
C GLU A 56 8.24 3.46 10.82
N ASP A 57 8.39 2.44 11.68
CA ASP A 57 9.36 2.42 12.79
C ASP A 57 9.35 3.68 13.66
N GLY A 58 8.14 4.24 13.88
CA GLY A 58 7.91 5.45 14.64
C GLY A 58 8.19 6.76 13.89
N ALA A 59 8.80 6.72 12.70
CA ALA A 59 9.01 7.89 11.86
C ALA A 59 7.75 8.22 11.05
N THR A 60 7.40 9.49 10.96
CA THR A 60 6.30 9.95 10.10
C THR A 60 6.68 9.80 8.63
N ILE A 61 5.84 9.14 7.85
CA ILE A 61 6.02 8.92 6.40
C ILE A 61 5.17 9.91 5.62
N SER A 62 3.89 10.04 5.96
CA SER A 62 2.96 10.90 5.21
C SER A 62 3.40 12.35 5.21
N GLY A 63 3.65 12.91 4.02
CA GLY A 63 4.10 14.29 3.82
C GLY A 63 5.56 14.55 4.16
N SER A 64 6.34 13.55 4.55
CA SER A 64 7.78 13.69 4.77
C SER A 64 8.54 13.71 3.45
N LEU A 65 9.64 14.49 3.43
CA LEU A 65 10.58 14.50 2.31
C LEU A 65 11.65 13.44 2.53
N PHE A 66 11.89 12.68 1.51
CA PHE A 66 12.96 11.68 1.43
C PHE A 66 13.99 12.13 0.39
N THR A 67 15.17 11.57 0.45
CA THR A 67 16.24 11.85 -0.52
C THR A 67 16.74 10.52 -1.04
N ASP A 68 16.77 10.35 -2.36
CA ASP A 68 17.31 9.14 -2.99
C ASP A 68 18.85 9.15 -3.07
N ALA A 69 19.41 8.12 -3.71
CA ALA A 69 20.85 7.95 -3.81
C ALA A 69 21.53 8.99 -4.72
N ASP A 70 20.79 9.62 -5.61
CA ASP A 70 21.26 10.65 -6.52
C ASP A 70 21.13 12.05 -5.92
N GLY A 71 20.48 12.18 -4.75
CA GLY A 71 20.29 13.42 -4.00
C GLY A 71 18.96 14.12 -4.30
N ASP A 72 18.11 13.50 -5.13
CA ASP A 72 16.81 14.05 -5.48
C ASP A 72 15.81 13.86 -4.35
N GLN A 73 15.02 14.91 -4.08
CA GLN A 73 14.02 14.88 -3.01
C GLN A 73 12.65 14.46 -3.54
N TYR A 74 11.96 13.62 -2.79
CA TYR A 74 10.63 13.15 -3.11
C TYR A 74 9.75 12.98 -1.86
N THR A 75 8.43 13.05 -2.06
CA THR A 75 7.46 12.56 -1.08
C THR A 75 7.02 11.14 -1.47
N TYR A 76 6.68 10.35 -0.46
CA TYR A 76 6.29 8.96 -0.62
C TYR A 76 4.91 8.72 -0.01
N SER A 77 4.08 7.98 -0.71
CA SER A 77 2.82 7.46 -0.18
C SER A 77 2.70 5.98 -0.50
N LEU A 78 2.30 5.20 0.50
CA LEU A 78 2.01 3.78 0.37
C LEU A 78 0.58 3.54 0.84
N ILE A 79 -0.22 2.90 0.00
CA ILE A 79 -1.61 2.58 0.27
C ILE A 79 -1.79 1.08 0.10
N TYR A 80 -2.38 0.44 1.10
CA TYR A 80 -2.85 -0.94 1.05
C TYR A 80 -4.35 -0.95 0.91
N ALA A 81 -4.88 -1.79 0.05
CA ALA A 81 -6.31 -2.05 -0.05
C ALA A 81 -6.60 -3.53 0.20
N PHE A 82 -7.41 -3.80 1.21
CA PHE A 82 -7.90 -5.13 1.54
C PHE A 82 -9.32 -5.24 1.01
N GLU A 83 -9.51 -6.02 -0.06
CA GLU A 83 -10.79 -6.16 -0.72
C GLU A 83 -11.56 -7.40 -0.23
N CYS A 84 -12.89 -7.32 -0.33
CA CYS A 84 -13.74 -8.46 -0.05
C CYS A 84 -13.41 -9.62 -1.00
N GLY A 85 -13.30 -10.83 -0.44
CA GLY A 85 -12.93 -12.01 -1.23
C GLY A 85 -11.44 -12.32 -1.23
N GLY A 86 -10.64 -11.55 -0.47
CA GLY A 86 -9.22 -11.82 -0.28
C GLY A 86 -8.32 -11.21 -1.35
N ASP A 87 -8.81 -10.29 -2.18
CA ASP A 87 -7.95 -9.50 -3.07
C ASP A 87 -7.22 -8.40 -2.28
N PHE A 88 -5.95 -8.17 -2.64
CA PHE A 88 -5.07 -7.20 -1.98
C PHE A 88 -4.34 -6.36 -3.01
N ASP A 89 -4.38 -5.04 -2.84
CA ASP A 89 -3.66 -4.11 -3.69
C ASP A 89 -2.66 -3.28 -2.89
N ILE A 90 -1.49 -3.05 -3.49
CA ILE A 90 -0.49 -2.10 -3.00
C ILE A 90 -0.37 -0.98 -4.03
N LYS A 91 -0.57 0.27 -3.59
CA LYS A 91 -0.29 1.44 -4.41
C LYS A 91 0.82 2.26 -3.79
N GLN A 92 1.90 2.41 -4.53
CA GLN A 92 3.05 3.23 -4.15
C GLN A 92 3.13 4.46 -5.05
N ILE A 93 3.23 5.65 -4.46
CA ILE A 93 3.28 6.93 -5.17
C ILE A 93 4.52 7.69 -4.72
N LEU A 94 5.38 8.06 -5.68
CA LEU A 94 6.54 8.92 -5.46
C LEU A 94 6.35 10.22 -6.24
N ILE A 95 6.52 11.37 -5.55
CA ILE A 95 6.43 12.69 -6.17
C ILE A 95 7.75 13.40 -5.91
N TYR A 96 8.56 13.58 -6.95
CA TYR A 96 9.83 14.32 -6.90
C TYR A 96 9.58 15.82 -6.87
N THR A 97 10.35 16.55 -6.04
CA THR A 97 10.14 17.99 -5.83
C THR A 97 10.70 18.86 -6.93
N ASP A 98 11.71 18.38 -7.65
CA ASP A 98 12.45 19.14 -8.66
C ASP A 98 12.06 18.78 -10.11
N ASP A 99 11.06 17.92 -10.26
CA ASP A 99 10.63 17.43 -11.56
C ASP A 99 9.18 17.87 -11.84
N ASP A 100 8.98 18.57 -12.96
CA ASP A 100 7.65 18.84 -13.53
C ASP A 100 6.98 17.54 -14.07
N GLN A 101 7.55 16.37 -13.76
CA GLN A 101 7.04 15.09 -14.19
C GLN A 101 5.87 14.64 -13.34
N ASN A 102 5.02 13.84 -13.95
CA ASN A 102 3.91 13.19 -13.28
C ASN A 102 4.41 12.27 -12.16
N PRO A 103 3.64 12.07 -11.10
CA PRO A 103 3.98 11.12 -10.06
C PRO A 103 4.34 9.74 -10.62
N LEU A 104 5.37 9.12 -10.07
CA LEU A 104 5.64 7.71 -10.35
C LEU A 104 4.68 6.88 -9.52
N ILE A 105 3.86 6.09 -10.17
CA ILE A 105 2.85 5.25 -9.53
C ILE A 105 3.16 3.79 -9.85
N TYR A 106 3.30 2.98 -8.80
CA TYR A 106 3.45 1.53 -8.89
C TYR A 106 2.24 0.88 -8.24
N ASN A 107 1.65 -0.09 -8.93
CA ASN A 107 0.53 -0.86 -8.41
C ASN A 107 0.93 -2.34 -8.43
N TYR A 108 0.65 -3.04 -7.33
CA TYR A 108 0.88 -4.47 -7.20
C TYR A 108 -0.41 -5.11 -6.69
N GLU A 109 -0.73 -6.27 -7.22
CA GLU A 109 -1.93 -7.03 -6.89
C GLU A 109 -1.53 -8.33 -6.18
N GLY A 110 -2.39 -8.79 -5.30
CA GLY A 110 -2.12 -9.99 -4.54
C GLY A 110 -3.37 -10.55 -3.86
N LYS A 111 -3.12 -11.36 -2.84
CA LYS A 111 -4.15 -11.97 -2.00
C LYS A 111 -3.83 -11.73 -0.54
N TRP A 112 -4.87 -11.65 0.27
CA TRP A 112 -4.76 -11.61 1.70
C TRP A 112 -5.71 -12.61 2.37
N ASP A 113 -5.33 -13.11 3.53
CA ASP A 113 -6.16 -13.93 4.39
C ASP A 113 -6.00 -13.47 5.84
N PHE A 114 -7.06 -13.52 6.63
CA PHE A 114 -7.03 -13.12 8.03
C PHE A 114 -7.13 -14.33 8.95
N ASN A 115 -6.07 -14.55 9.72
CA ASN A 115 -6.04 -15.56 10.77
C ASN A 115 -6.56 -14.96 12.09
N SER A 116 -7.82 -15.22 12.40
CA SER A 116 -8.48 -14.69 13.60
C SER A 116 -7.97 -15.30 14.91
N ALA A 117 -7.22 -16.40 14.87
CA ALA A 117 -6.68 -17.03 16.08
C ALA A 117 -5.43 -16.32 16.59
N ASP A 118 -4.62 -15.82 15.66
CA ASP A 118 -3.34 -15.17 15.93
C ASP A 118 -3.38 -13.66 15.71
N GLU A 119 -4.49 -13.13 15.16
CA GLU A 119 -4.67 -11.73 14.75
C GLU A 119 -3.63 -11.30 13.71
N THR A 120 -3.34 -12.17 12.74
CA THR A 120 -2.39 -11.94 11.66
C THR A 120 -3.09 -11.81 10.31
N ILE A 121 -2.47 -11.06 9.39
CA ILE A 121 -2.85 -11.00 7.99
C ILE A 121 -1.70 -11.62 7.20
N ASP A 122 -2.00 -12.69 6.48
CA ASP A 122 -1.09 -13.31 5.53
C ASP A 122 -1.30 -12.63 4.17
N ILE A 123 -0.24 -12.07 3.59
CA ILE A 123 -0.27 -11.31 2.33
C ILE A 123 0.66 -12.00 1.32
N ASN A 124 0.11 -12.35 0.17
CA ASN A 124 0.86 -12.93 -0.94
C ASN A 124 0.67 -12.05 -2.17
N TRP A 125 1.75 -11.59 -2.77
CA TRP A 125 1.69 -10.80 -3.98
C TRP A 125 2.84 -11.16 -4.93
N GLU A 126 2.67 -10.83 -6.21
CA GLU A 126 3.62 -11.14 -7.27
C GLU A 126 4.01 -9.86 -8.00
N ASN A 127 5.29 -9.73 -8.34
CA ASN A 127 5.77 -8.61 -9.14
C ASN A 127 5.74 -8.95 -10.63
N ASP A 128 6.04 -7.96 -11.50
CA ASP A 128 6.08 -8.12 -12.96
C ASP A 128 7.17 -9.09 -13.47
N PHE A 129 7.99 -9.65 -12.59
CA PHE A 129 9.04 -10.62 -12.91
C PHE A 129 8.72 -12.02 -12.41
N ASP A 130 7.47 -12.30 -12.04
CA ASP A 130 7.00 -13.56 -11.48
C ASP A 130 7.66 -13.91 -10.13
N ASP A 131 8.25 -12.93 -9.42
CA ASP A 131 8.74 -13.14 -8.06
C ASP A 131 7.57 -13.06 -7.08
N VAL A 132 7.37 -14.11 -6.28
CA VAL A 132 6.33 -14.19 -5.25
C VAL A 132 6.88 -13.66 -3.94
N TYR A 133 6.11 -12.81 -3.28
CA TYR A 133 6.42 -12.25 -1.97
C TYR A 133 5.37 -12.72 -0.96
N GLU A 134 5.82 -13.22 0.17
CA GLU A 134 5.00 -13.64 1.28
C GLU A 134 5.31 -12.73 2.48
N TRP A 135 4.29 -12.05 2.98
CA TRP A 135 4.40 -11.15 4.12
C TRP A 135 3.39 -11.54 5.19
N ASP A 136 3.80 -11.42 6.44
CA ASP A 136 2.91 -11.55 7.59
C ASP A 136 2.77 -10.20 8.27
N PHE A 137 1.54 -9.82 8.62
CA PHE A 137 1.28 -8.59 9.34
C PHE A 137 0.56 -8.92 10.66
N ASP A 138 1.29 -8.83 11.76
CA ASP A 138 0.75 -9.00 13.11
C ASP A 138 0.01 -7.74 13.52
N ILE A 139 -1.30 -7.84 13.77
CA ILE A 139 -2.14 -6.72 14.17
C ILE A 139 -1.95 -6.44 15.66
N GLU A 140 -1.45 -5.24 15.98
CA GLU A 140 -1.44 -4.73 17.35
C GLU A 140 -2.81 -4.13 17.72
N SER A 141 -3.39 -3.36 16.79
CA SER A 141 -4.73 -2.78 16.95
C SER A 141 -5.33 -2.38 15.62
N VAL A 142 -6.65 -2.53 15.48
CA VAL A 142 -7.43 -2.03 14.35
C VAL A 142 -8.71 -1.36 14.86
N SER A 143 -9.08 -0.26 14.21
CA SER A 143 -10.30 0.50 14.45
C SER A 143 -10.90 0.93 13.13
N GLU A 144 -12.00 1.70 13.15
CA GLU A 144 -12.61 2.25 11.93
C GLU A 144 -11.69 3.22 11.17
N THR A 145 -10.67 3.78 11.83
CA THR A 145 -9.83 4.84 11.23
C THR A 145 -8.33 4.56 11.31
N THR A 146 -7.89 3.60 12.12
CA THR A 146 -6.46 3.32 12.32
C THR A 146 -6.18 1.83 12.34
N LEU A 147 -5.07 1.45 11.72
CA LEU A 147 -4.50 0.10 11.74
C LEU A 147 -3.04 0.21 12.17
N LYS A 148 -2.64 -0.59 13.16
CA LYS A 148 -1.27 -0.68 13.65
C LYS A 148 -0.84 -2.12 13.74
N GLY A 149 0.41 -2.36 13.43
CA GLY A 149 0.98 -3.69 13.55
C GLY A 149 2.42 -3.75 13.10
N THR A 150 2.91 -4.97 13.02
CA THR A 150 4.28 -5.28 12.59
C THR A 150 4.23 -6.10 11.32
N LEU A 151 4.86 -5.60 10.26
CA LEU A 151 5.02 -6.30 8.99
C LEU A 151 6.33 -7.09 9.03
N TYR A 152 6.24 -8.37 8.74
CA TYR A 152 7.38 -9.26 8.54
C TYR A 152 7.51 -9.56 7.05
N THR A 153 8.69 -9.31 6.51
CA THR A 153 9.07 -9.64 5.15
C THR A 153 10.31 -10.53 5.18
N GLU A 154 10.73 -11.07 4.05
CA GLU A 154 11.98 -11.84 3.98
C GLU A 154 13.23 -11.04 4.41
N ALA A 155 13.18 -9.71 4.23
CA ALA A 155 14.33 -8.83 4.44
C ALA A 155 14.25 -8.03 5.75
N ASP A 156 13.05 -7.65 6.20
CA ASP A 156 12.86 -6.63 7.22
C ASP A 156 11.67 -6.96 8.15
N THR A 157 11.71 -6.35 9.33
CA THR A 157 10.60 -6.33 10.28
C THR A 157 10.29 -4.86 10.57
N LEU A 158 9.09 -4.39 10.20
CA LEU A 158 8.72 -2.97 10.17
C LEU A 158 7.46 -2.73 11.00
N ALA A 159 7.56 -1.88 12.03
CA ALA A 159 6.39 -1.40 12.75
C ALA A 159 5.66 -0.34 11.91
N ARG A 160 4.37 -0.55 11.61
CA ARG A 160 3.60 0.31 10.73
C ARG A 160 2.32 0.82 11.37
N GLU A 161 2.02 2.10 11.11
CA GLU A 161 0.74 2.72 11.44
C GLU A 161 0.10 3.25 10.16
N PHE A 162 -1.20 2.95 10.00
CA PHE A 162 -1.99 3.38 8.85
C PHE A 162 -3.22 4.16 9.31
N GLU A 163 -3.70 5.02 8.43
CA GLU A 163 -4.98 5.71 8.53
C GLU A 163 -5.89 5.25 7.39
N LYS A 164 -7.17 5.01 7.70
CA LYS A 164 -8.17 4.62 6.71
C LYS A 164 -8.52 5.81 5.82
N LEU A 165 -8.60 5.57 4.50
CA LEU A 165 -8.97 6.57 3.50
C LEU A 165 -10.49 6.66 3.31
#